data_0e639d5b63512bd0e1700f75dad468f0
#
_entry.id   0e639d5b63512bd0e1700f75dad468f0
#
_cell.length_a   1.000
_cell.length_b   1.000
_cell.length_c   1.000
_cell.angle_alpha   90.00
_cell.angle_beta   90.00
_cell.angle_gamma   90.00
#
_symmetry.space_group_name_H-M   'P 1'
#
loop_
_entity.id
_entity.type
_entity.pdbx_description
1 polymer ?
#
loop_
_entity_poly.entity_id
_entity_poly.type
_entity_poly.pdbx_seq_one_letter_code
_entity_poly.pdbx_strand_id
1 'polypeptide(L)'
;MNQVKDTGRATVRIGYDGRVYKQFRGPLALERFTNEVRVLRYLENRKCTFVPRLLESDSEQLKIITSSCGARVEHLDSERLIELFKELEEYGVRHDDAELRNVTYRQTDGRFCLIDFEFATILDEVTKE
;
A
#
# COMPACT_ATOMS: atom_id res chain seq x y z
N MET A 1 13.63 5.05 16.36
CA MET A 1 12.80 4.01 17.00
C MET A 1 11.80 3.45 16.02
N ASN A 2 11.58 2.19 16.05
CA ASN A 2 10.71 1.51 15.09
C ASN A 2 9.31 1.40 15.62
N GLN A 3 8.34 1.69 14.74
CA GLN A 3 6.98 1.28 15.01
C GLN A 3 6.81 -0.11 14.43
N VAL A 4 6.22 -1.01 15.21
CA VAL A 4 5.99 -2.37 14.77
C VAL A 4 4.50 -2.65 14.84
N LYS A 5 3.95 -3.11 13.71
CA LYS A 5 2.60 -3.64 13.67
C LYS A 5 2.72 -5.11 13.34
N ASP A 6 2.21 -5.93 14.24
CA ASP A 6 2.31 -7.38 14.12
C ASP A 6 0.90 -7.97 14.15
N THR A 7 0.50 -8.55 13.02
CA THR A 7 -0.80 -9.21 12.90
C THR A 7 -0.58 -10.65 12.45
N GLY A 8 -1.65 -11.43 12.35
CA GLY A 8 -1.55 -12.79 11.81
C GLY A 8 -1.15 -12.85 10.35
N ARG A 9 -1.20 -11.72 9.63
CA ARG A 9 -0.91 -11.66 8.19
C ARG A 9 0.42 -11.02 7.86
N ALA A 10 0.91 -10.11 8.69
CA ALA A 10 2.15 -9.40 8.39
C ALA A 10 2.74 -8.75 9.63
N THR A 11 4.06 -8.56 9.59
CA THR A 11 4.76 -7.69 10.53
C THR A 11 5.25 -6.48 9.73
N VAL A 12 4.93 -5.27 10.20
CA VAL A 12 5.33 -4.03 9.55
C VAL A 12 6.12 -3.20 10.54
N ARG A 13 7.30 -2.73 10.12
CA ARG A 13 8.06 -1.80 10.96
C ARG A 13 8.65 -0.69 10.10
N ILE A 14 8.85 0.46 10.73
CA ILE A 14 9.49 1.60 10.09
C ILE A 14 10.91 1.66 10.61
N GLY A 15 11.89 1.60 9.71
CA GLY A 15 13.30 1.62 10.08
C GLY A 15 13.79 3.04 10.36
N TYR A 16 14.98 3.13 10.91
CA TYR A 16 15.63 4.43 11.17
C TYR A 16 15.94 5.18 9.88
N ASP A 17 16.00 4.47 8.77
CA ASP A 17 16.20 5.05 7.44
C ASP A 17 14.93 5.62 6.83
N GLY A 18 13.80 5.58 7.56
CA GLY A 18 12.52 6.07 7.09
C GLY A 18 11.81 5.14 6.12
N ARG A 19 12.35 3.94 5.91
CA ARG A 19 11.74 2.96 5.02
C ARG A 19 10.80 2.05 5.80
N VAL A 20 9.81 1.52 5.08
CA VAL A 20 8.84 0.59 5.67
C VAL A 20 9.22 -0.82 5.27
N TYR A 21 9.37 -1.69 6.26
CA TYR A 21 9.73 -3.10 6.09
C TYR A 21 8.51 -3.94 6.42
N LYS A 22 8.04 -4.73 5.46
CA LYS A 22 6.86 -5.57 5.64
C LYS A 22 7.19 -7.00 5.34
N GLN A 23 6.92 -7.90 6.28
CA GLN A 23 7.08 -9.32 6.09
C GLN A 23 5.71 -9.97 6.11
N PHE A 24 5.35 -10.67 5.04
CA PHE A 24 4.09 -11.38 4.93
C PHE A 24 4.19 -12.74 5.59
N ARG A 25 3.10 -13.16 6.22
CA ARG A 25 2.99 -14.48 6.84
C ARG A 25 1.53 -14.87 6.96
N GLY A 26 1.29 -16.13 7.38
CA GLY A 26 -0.07 -16.61 7.58
C GLY A 26 -0.76 -16.98 6.28
N PRO A 27 -2.08 -17.00 6.29
CA PRO A 27 -2.83 -17.52 5.15
C PRO A 27 -2.57 -16.73 3.88
N LEU A 28 -2.32 -17.43 2.79
CA LEU A 28 -2.11 -16.86 1.45
C LEU A 28 -0.98 -15.82 1.40
N ALA A 29 0.06 -15.99 2.23
CA ALA A 29 1.14 -15.01 2.32
C ALA A 29 1.83 -14.80 0.98
N LEU A 30 2.12 -15.87 0.25
CA LEU A 30 2.76 -15.75 -1.07
C LEU A 30 1.87 -15.00 -2.05
N GLU A 31 0.59 -15.32 -2.10
CA GLU A 31 -0.35 -14.66 -3.01
C GLU A 31 -0.50 -13.18 -2.67
N ARG A 32 -0.59 -12.84 -1.39
CA ARG A 32 -0.73 -11.45 -0.96
C ARG A 32 0.55 -10.65 -1.23
N PHE A 33 1.71 -11.28 -0.98
CA PHE A 33 3.00 -10.68 -1.32
C PHE A 33 3.09 -10.40 -2.82
N THR A 34 2.81 -11.43 -3.61
CA THR A 34 2.91 -11.32 -5.07
C THR A 34 1.98 -10.23 -5.60
N ASN A 35 0.77 -10.17 -5.08
CA ASN A 35 -0.20 -9.18 -5.52
C ASN A 35 0.22 -7.76 -5.15
N GLU A 36 0.70 -7.54 -3.92
CA GLU A 36 1.13 -6.20 -3.52
C GLU A 36 2.32 -5.73 -4.36
N VAL A 37 3.29 -6.59 -4.60
CA VAL A 37 4.45 -6.26 -5.46
C VAL A 37 3.97 -5.86 -6.86
N ARG A 38 3.08 -6.66 -7.43
CA ARG A 38 2.56 -6.43 -8.78
C ARG A 38 1.80 -5.10 -8.85
N VAL A 39 0.95 -4.83 -7.88
CA VAL A 39 0.13 -3.62 -7.87
C VAL A 39 1.01 -2.38 -7.68
N LEU A 40 1.97 -2.44 -6.75
CA LEU A 40 2.86 -1.29 -6.53
C LEU A 40 3.70 -0.98 -7.77
N ARG A 41 4.20 -2.01 -8.46
CA ARG A 41 4.93 -1.80 -9.71
C ARG A 41 4.05 -1.21 -10.81
N TYR A 42 2.81 -1.70 -10.91
CA TYR A 42 1.86 -1.18 -11.87
C TYR A 42 1.59 0.31 -11.63
N LEU A 43 1.36 0.69 -10.37
CA LEU A 43 1.09 2.08 -10.01
C LEU A 43 2.30 2.98 -10.24
N GLU A 44 3.50 2.48 -9.99
CA GLU A 44 4.72 3.25 -10.25
C GLU A 44 4.88 3.49 -11.75
N ASN A 45 4.61 2.50 -12.58
CA ASN A 45 4.66 2.65 -14.04
C ASN A 45 3.63 3.66 -14.54
N ARG A 46 2.53 3.82 -13.82
CA ARG A 46 1.48 4.80 -14.16
C ARG A 46 1.75 6.16 -13.51
N LYS A 47 2.87 6.31 -12.82
CA LYS A 47 3.29 7.55 -12.17
C LYS A 47 2.34 8.01 -11.07
N CYS A 48 1.75 7.06 -10.38
CA CYS A 48 0.92 7.34 -9.21
C CYS A 48 1.85 7.64 -8.04
N THR A 49 1.77 8.85 -7.50
CA THR A 49 2.71 9.31 -6.48
C THR A 49 2.17 9.27 -5.06
N PHE A 50 0.89 8.97 -4.88
CA PHE A 50 0.28 8.95 -3.55
C PHE A 50 0.15 7.52 -3.01
N VAL A 51 1.11 6.67 -3.35
CA VAL A 51 1.21 5.30 -2.85
C VAL A 51 2.68 5.02 -2.53
N PRO A 52 2.99 3.99 -1.72
CA PRO A 52 4.39 3.67 -1.44
C PRO A 52 5.12 3.26 -2.71
N ARG A 53 6.39 3.67 -2.81
CA ARG A 53 7.26 3.17 -3.86
C ARG A 53 7.88 1.87 -3.39
N LEU A 54 7.86 0.86 -4.26
CA LEU A 54 8.51 -0.41 -3.96
C LEU A 54 10.01 -0.25 -4.17
N LEU A 55 10.78 -0.40 -3.11
CA LEU A 55 12.23 -0.26 -3.15
C LEU A 55 12.92 -1.61 -3.29
N GLU A 56 12.44 -2.63 -2.60
CA GLU A 56 12.99 -3.98 -2.69
C GLU A 56 11.90 -5.01 -2.47
N SER A 57 12.05 -6.18 -3.07
CA SER A 57 11.16 -7.31 -2.81
C SER A 57 11.99 -8.59 -2.74
N ASP A 58 11.62 -9.50 -1.83
CA ASP A 58 12.30 -10.78 -1.63
C ASP A 58 11.23 -11.87 -1.59
N SER A 59 11.10 -12.61 -2.68
CA SER A 59 10.07 -13.64 -2.81
C SER A 59 10.36 -14.90 -1.99
N GLU A 60 11.59 -15.10 -1.59
CA GLU A 60 11.91 -16.25 -0.75
C GLU A 60 11.49 -16.01 0.70
N GLN A 61 11.69 -14.79 1.19
CA GLN A 61 11.33 -14.44 2.55
C GLN A 61 9.98 -13.74 2.64
N LEU A 62 9.35 -13.46 1.52
CA LEU A 62 8.06 -12.77 1.43
C LEU A 62 8.13 -11.41 2.13
N LYS A 63 9.15 -10.65 1.78
CA LYS A 63 9.40 -9.32 2.35
C LYS A 63 9.40 -8.26 1.27
N ILE A 64 8.89 -7.08 1.62
CA ILE A 64 9.05 -5.91 0.77
C ILE A 64 9.58 -4.75 1.61
N ILE A 65 10.29 -3.85 0.95
CA ILE A 65 10.72 -2.58 1.52
C ILE A 65 10.15 -1.49 0.64
N THR A 66 9.46 -0.53 1.25
CA THR A 66 8.84 0.56 0.52
C THR A 66 9.24 1.89 1.11
N SER A 67 8.99 2.98 0.36
CA SER A 67 9.06 4.31 0.91
C SER A 67 7.96 4.51 1.94
N SER A 68 8.13 5.48 2.85
CA SER A 68 7.11 5.81 3.83
C SER A 68 6.13 6.81 3.24
N CYS A 69 4.85 6.61 3.53
CA CYS A 69 3.79 7.54 3.17
C CYS A 69 3.28 8.33 4.38
N GLY A 70 4.03 8.33 5.47
CA GLY A 70 3.67 9.07 6.66
C GLY A 70 2.82 8.30 7.63
N ALA A 71 2.27 9.00 8.61
CA ALA A 71 1.48 8.38 9.68
C ALA A 71 0.03 8.23 9.25
N ARG A 72 -0.65 7.29 9.88
CA ARG A 72 -2.08 7.07 9.62
C ARG A 72 -2.91 8.28 10.02
N VAL A 73 -3.95 8.52 9.24
CA VAL A 73 -4.91 9.58 9.51
C VAL A 73 -5.96 9.05 10.47
N GLU A 74 -6.22 9.78 11.55
CA GLU A 74 -7.19 9.35 12.55
C GLU A 74 -8.62 9.75 12.21
N HIS A 75 -8.77 10.87 11.49
CA HIS A 75 -10.09 11.38 11.12
C HIS A 75 -10.06 11.90 9.69
N LEU A 76 -11.07 11.55 8.93
CA LEU A 76 -11.23 12.04 7.57
C LEU A 76 -12.71 12.00 7.24
N ASP A 77 -13.19 13.07 6.63
CA ASP A 77 -14.54 13.19 6.13
C ASP A 77 -14.81 12.06 5.13
N SER A 78 -15.99 11.46 5.23
CA SER A 78 -16.34 10.30 4.38
C SER A 78 -16.32 10.63 2.89
N GLU A 79 -16.69 11.86 2.52
CA GLU A 79 -16.63 12.26 1.11
C GLU A 79 -15.18 12.29 0.62
N ARG A 80 -14.28 12.83 1.45
CA ARG A 80 -12.86 12.88 1.11
C ARG A 80 -12.26 11.48 1.00
N LEU A 81 -12.66 10.59 1.91
CA LEU A 81 -12.20 9.20 1.86
C LEU A 81 -12.60 8.55 0.54
N ILE A 82 -13.84 8.70 0.15
CA ILE A 82 -14.35 8.15 -1.12
C ILE A 82 -13.57 8.72 -2.30
N GLU A 83 -13.33 10.04 -2.31
CA GLU A 83 -12.58 10.69 -3.39
C GLU A 83 -11.18 10.14 -3.56
N LEU A 84 -10.49 9.88 -2.43
CA LEU A 84 -9.13 9.35 -2.49
C LEU A 84 -9.07 7.98 -3.17
N PHE A 85 -9.99 7.09 -2.82
CA PHE A 85 -10.02 5.76 -3.43
C PHE A 85 -10.52 5.80 -4.86
N LYS A 86 -11.39 6.75 -5.20
CA LYS A 86 -11.79 6.96 -6.59
C LYS A 86 -10.63 7.47 -7.43
N GLU A 87 -9.81 8.33 -6.88
CA GLU A 87 -8.62 8.83 -7.58
C GLU A 87 -7.68 7.67 -7.92
N LEU A 88 -7.54 6.71 -7.01
CA LEU A 88 -6.74 5.52 -7.28
C LEU A 88 -7.30 4.74 -8.48
N GLU A 89 -8.61 4.66 -8.61
CA GLU A 89 -9.22 3.94 -9.73
C GLU A 89 -8.92 4.61 -11.07
N GLU A 90 -8.67 5.92 -11.08
CA GLU A 90 -8.24 6.61 -12.29
C GLU A 90 -6.86 6.15 -12.75
N TYR A 91 -6.07 5.60 -11.83
CA TYR A 91 -4.77 5.01 -12.17
C TYR A 91 -4.89 3.52 -12.51
N GLY A 92 -6.11 2.99 -12.53
CA GLY A 92 -6.36 1.62 -12.94
C GLY A 92 -6.33 0.57 -11.84
N VAL A 93 -6.45 0.98 -10.58
CA VAL A 93 -6.42 0.05 -9.44
C VAL A 93 -7.61 0.30 -8.52
N ARG A 94 -8.32 -0.77 -8.17
CA ARG A 94 -9.34 -0.74 -7.13
C ARG A 94 -8.72 -1.33 -5.86
N HIS A 95 -8.82 -0.62 -4.76
CA HIS A 95 -8.11 -1.00 -3.53
C HIS A 95 -8.63 -2.29 -2.90
N ASP A 96 -9.94 -2.45 -2.86
CA ASP A 96 -10.64 -3.59 -2.28
C ASP A 96 -10.51 -3.73 -0.75
N ASP A 97 -9.93 -2.72 -0.11
CA ASP A 97 -9.94 -2.59 1.36
C ASP A 97 -9.93 -1.09 1.69
N ALA A 98 -10.93 -0.39 1.17
CA ALA A 98 -11.00 1.08 1.17
C ALA A 98 -11.46 1.60 2.53
N GLU A 99 -10.60 1.49 3.52
CA GLU A 99 -10.85 1.85 4.91
C GLU A 99 -9.92 2.96 5.35
N LEU A 100 -10.34 3.73 6.33
CA LEU A 100 -9.54 4.84 6.85
C LEU A 100 -8.16 4.38 7.34
N ARG A 101 -8.04 3.16 7.87
CA ARG A 101 -6.76 2.64 8.34
C ARG A 101 -5.71 2.51 7.23
N ASN A 102 -6.13 2.57 5.98
CA ASN A 102 -5.24 2.49 4.82
C ASN A 102 -4.96 3.85 4.20
N VAL A 103 -5.26 4.93 4.92
CA VAL A 103 -4.96 6.30 4.51
C VAL A 103 -3.90 6.87 5.44
N THR A 104 -2.88 7.49 4.86
CA THR A 104 -1.83 8.17 5.61
C THR A 104 -1.70 9.61 5.13
N TYR A 105 -0.97 10.42 5.87
CA TYR A 105 -0.68 11.79 5.47
C TYR A 105 0.83 11.97 5.40
N ARG A 106 1.33 12.34 4.23
CA ARG A 106 2.76 12.53 3.99
C ARG A 106 3.10 14.01 4.17
N GLN A 107 3.81 14.31 5.25
CA GLN A 107 4.09 15.70 5.60
C GLN A 107 5.05 16.39 4.64
N THR A 108 5.91 15.61 3.98
CA THR A 108 6.93 16.18 3.09
C THR A 108 6.31 16.97 1.93
N ASP A 109 5.12 16.55 1.47
CA ASP A 109 4.44 17.26 0.37
C ASP A 109 2.97 17.55 0.67
N GLY A 110 2.51 17.27 1.89
CA GLY A 110 1.11 17.56 2.26
C GLY A 110 0.10 16.70 1.52
N ARG A 111 0.45 15.46 1.22
CA ARG A 111 -0.39 14.61 0.38
C ARG A 111 -1.00 13.47 1.20
N PHE A 112 -2.32 13.26 1.08
CA PHE A 112 -2.93 12.03 1.55
C PHE A 112 -2.51 10.88 0.65
N CYS A 113 -2.11 9.76 1.26
CA CYS A 113 -1.63 8.59 0.54
C CYS A 113 -2.45 7.36 0.91
N LEU A 114 -2.38 6.36 0.04
CA LEU A 114 -3.04 5.08 0.27
C LEU A 114 -1.99 4.00 0.41
N ILE A 115 -2.22 3.07 1.33
CA ILE A 115 -1.28 1.98 1.62
C ILE A 115 -2.00 0.64 1.65
N ASP A 116 -1.25 -0.44 1.72
CA ASP A 116 -1.75 -1.81 1.92
C ASP A 116 -2.51 -2.35 0.71
N PHE A 117 -1.77 -2.73 -0.32
CA PHE A 117 -2.36 -3.14 -1.60
C PHE A 117 -2.43 -4.65 -1.79
N GLU A 118 -2.32 -5.43 -0.73
CA GLU A 118 -2.26 -6.89 -0.88
C GLU A 118 -3.55 -7.51 -1.44
N PHE A 119 -4.67 -6.81 -1.33
CA PHE A 119 -5.96 -7.29 -1.86
C PHE A 119 -6.44 -6.49 -3.06
N ALA A 120 -5.64 -5.55 -3.55
CA ALA A 120 -6.07 -4.65 -4.63
C ALA A 120 -6.23 -5.39 -5.96
N THR A 121 -7.02 -4.81 -6.84
CA THR A 121 -7.30 -5.36 -8.17
C THR A 121 -6.84 -4.38 -9.25
N ILE A 122 -6.09 -4.88 -10.21
CA ILE A 122 -5.73 -4.09 -11.39
C ILE A 122 -6.90 -4.19 -12.37
N LEU A 123 -7.57 -3.06 -12.58
CA LEU A 123 -8.84 -3.02 -13.33
C LEU A 123 -8.66 -3.37 -14.80
N ASP A 124 -7.53 -2.96 -15.36
CA ASP A 124 -7.22 -3.22 -16.76
C ASP A 124 -7.20 -4.72 -17.07
N GLU A 125 -6.70 -5.51 -16.13
CA GLU A 125 -6.63 -6.97 -16.28
C GLU A 125 -8.00 -7.61 -16.18
N VAL A 126 -8.88 -7.04 -15.36
CA VAL A 126 -10.25 -7.55 -15.22
C VAL A 126 -11.05 -7.29 -16.48
N THR A 127 -10.85 -6.13 -17.11
CA THR A 127 -11.63 -5.74 -18.28
C THR A 127 -11.12 -6.33 -19.59
N LYS A 128 -9.99 -7.00 -19.58
CA LYS A 128 -9.40 -7.61 -20.79
C LYS A 128 -10.03 -8.95 -21.15
N GLU A 129 -10.93 -9.43 -20.40
CA GLU A 129 -11.55 -10.72 -20.60
C GLU A 129 -12.41 -10.78 -21.84
#